data_a25d8de669c282ca1d25c6a4c80a5a63
#
_entry.id   a25d8de669c282ca1d25c6a4c80a5a63
#
_cell.length_a   1.000
_cell.length_b   1.000
_cell.length_c   1.000
_cell.angle_alpha   90.00
_cell.angle_beta   90.00
_cell.angle_gamma   90.00
#
_symmetry.space_group_name_H-M   'P 1'
#
loop_
_entity.id
_entity.type
_entity.pdbx_description
1 polymer ?
#
loop_
_entity_poly.entity_id
_entity_poly.type
_entity_poly.pdbx_seq_one_letter_code
_entity_poly.pdbx_strand_id
1 'polypeptide(L)'
;YDHFGMLGERTVMAHCVYSDDVETELLCRTGTYVAHCPQSNAQLSSGIAPVRRYLDLGMNVGLGTDVAGGANLSMFRCMADAVAVSKLRWRLVDEGLAPLTTQEALWLATAGGGSFFGHVGSLAAGYEFDVLVLDDSAIRTPRDLGVWERVERYVYLAEEGGRIARKFVSGREVSLA
;
A
#
# COMPACT_ATOMS: atom_id res chain seq x y z
N TYR A 1 19.17 -6.76 -14.32
CA TYR A 1 18.80 -5.33 -14.39
C TYR A 1 19.95 -4.44 -13.94
N ASP A 2 20.62 -4.75 -12.82
CA ASP A 2 21.76 -3.97 -12.29
C ASP A 2 22.87 -3.81 -13.34
N HIS A 3 23.30 -4.91 -13.97
CA HIS A 3 24.30 -4.91 -15.04
C HIS A 3 23.97 -3.93 -16.18
N PHE A 4 22.73 -3.62 -16.41
CA PHE A 4 22.27 -2.68 -17.45
C PHE A 4 21.99 -1.27 -16.91
N GLY A 5 22.31 -1.00 -15.64
CA GLY A 5 22.05 0.29 -15.01
C GLY A 5 20.57 0.66 -14.92
N MET A 6 19.70 -0.34 -14.80
CA MET A 6 18.24 -0.14 -14.76
C MET A 6 17.70 0.07 -13.34
N LEU A 7 18.49 -0.20 -12.31
CA LEU A 7 18.08 0.01 -10.92
C LEU A 7 18.42 1.42 -10.44
N GLY A 8 17.56 2.01 -9.62
CA GLY A 8 17.75 3.36 -9.09
C GLY A 8 16.46 3.98 -8.56
N GLU A 9 16.56 5.19 -8.02
CA GLU A 9 15.47 5.94 -7.39
C GLU A 9 14.26 6.21 -8.31
N ARG A 10 14.42 6.09 -9.63
CA ARG A 10 13.35 6.24 -10.64
C ARG A 10 12.88 4.92 -11.22
N THR A 11 13.18 3.81 -10.56
CA THR A 11 12.78 2.47 -10.96
C THR A 11 11.82 1.89 -9.94
N VAL A 12 10.75 1.27 -10.44
CA VAL A 12 9.80 0.51 -9.62
C VAL A 12 9.86 -0.96 -10.05
N MET A 13 10.14 -1.84 -9.10
CA MET A 13 10.09 -3.30 -9.27
C MET A 13 8.80 -3.83 -8.64
N ALA A 14 7.93 -4.40 -9.45
CA ALA A 14 6.68 -4.98 -8.95
C ALA A 14 6.91 -6.34 -8.27
N HIS A 15 6.06 -6.67 -7.32
CA HIS A 15 5.97 -7.96 -6.63
C HIS A 15 7.11 -8.29 -5.67
N CYS A 16 8.32 -8.50 -6.13
CA CYS A 16 9.52 -8.86 -5.35
C CYS A 16 9.23 -9.95 -4.30
N VAL A 17 8.52 -11.03 -4.72
CA VAL A 17 8.05 -12.10 -3.82
C VAL A 17 9.21 -12.99 -3.38
N TYR A 18 10.15 -13.24 -4.28
CA TYR A 18 11.26 -14.20 -4.12
C TYR A 18 12.63 -13.53 -4.07
N SER A 19 12.68 -12.22 -3.86
CA SER A 19 13.97 -11.52 -3.71
C SER A 19 14.74 -12.08 -2.53
N ASP A 20 15.94 -12.57 -2.80
CA ASP A 20 16.89 -13.05 -1.80
C ASP A 20 17.57 -11.88 -1.08
N ASP A 21 18.51 -12.20 -0.18
CA ASP A 21 19.22 -11.20 0.61
C ASP A 21 20.06 -10.26 -0.27
N VAL A 22 20.70 -10.81 -1.29
CA VAL A 22 21.59 -10.07 -2.20
C VAL A 22 20.76 -9.09 -3.06
N GLU A 23 19.66 -9.56 -3.61
CA GLU A 23 18.73 -8.71 -4.40
C GLU A 23 18.08 -7.64 -3.51
N THR A 24 17.62 -8.01 -2.32
CA THR A 24 17.00 -7.07 -1.37
C THR A 24 17.99 -5.96 -0.97
N GLU A 25 19.24 -6.30 -0.65
CA GLU A 25 20.30 -5.33 -0.35
C GLU A 25 20.58 -4.42 -1.55
N LEU A 26 20.61 -4.98 -2.76
CA LEU A 26 20.82 -4.23 -3.98
C LEU A 26 19.70 -3.23 -4.24
N LEU A 27 18.44 -3.64 -4.11
CA LEU A 27 17.27 -2.76 -4.27
C LEU A 27 17.29 -1.63 -3.23
N CYS A 28 17.63 -1.95 -1.99
CA CYS A 28 17.78 -0.97 -0.91
C CYS A 28 18.87 0.06 -1.23
N ARG A 29 20.07 -0.41 -1.57
CA ARG A 29 21.24 0.45 -1.86
C ARG A 29 21.05 1.35 -3.07
N THR A 30 20.34 0.88 -4.09
CA THR A 30 20.04 1.67 -5.31
C THR A 30 18.87 2.62 -5.13
N GLY A 31 18.14 2.56 -4.03
CA GLY A 31 16.92 3.36 -3.82
C GLY A 31 15.76 2.93 -4.70
N THR A 32 15.81 1.72 -5.28
CA THR A 32 14.75 1.18 -6.13
C THR A 32 13.49 0.95 -5.33
N TYR A 33 12.36 1.38 -5.87
CA TYR A 33 11.04 1.18 -5.25
C TYR A 33 10.50 -0.22 -5.49
N VAL A 34 9.80 -0.75 -4.50
CA VAL A 34 9.04 -2.00 -4.62
C VAL A 34 7.55 -1.68 -4.64
N ALA A 35 6.83 -2.14 -5.66
CA ALA A 35 5.37 -2.13 -5.69
C ALA A 35 4.85 -3.47 -5.16
N HIS A 36 4.32 -3.48 -3.94
CA HIS A 36 3.68 -4.65 -3.36
C HIS A 36 2.26 -4.82 -3.90
N CYS A 37 2.00 -5.93 -4.58
CA CYS A 37 0.74 -6.27 -5.23
C CYS A 37 0.11 -7.50 -4.56
N PRO A 38 -0.46 -7.37 -3.34
CA PRO A 38 -0.86 -8.52 -2.52
C PRO A 38 -1.93 -9.39 -3.19
N GLN A 39 -2.94 -8.75 -3.79
CA GLN A 39 -4.05 -9.45 -4.42
C GLN A 39 -3.62 -10.23 -5.66
N SER A 40 -2.88 -9.61 -6.55
CA SER A 40 -2.32 -10.24 -7.75
C SER A 40 -1.42 -11.43 -7.37
N ASN A 41 -0.50 -11.23 -6.41
CA ASN A 41 0.37 -12.30 -5.95
C ASN A 41 -0.41 -13.51 -5.43
N ALA A 42 -1.49 -13.28 -4.67
CA ALA A 42 -2.35 -14.34 -4.15
C ALA A 42 -3.17 -15.01 -5.29
N GLN A 43 -3.79 -14.20 -6.16
CA GLN A 43 -4.66 -14.68 -7.22
C GLN A 43 -3.90 -15.52 -8.26
N LEU A 44 -2.67 -15.14 -8.58
CA LEU A 44 -1.81 -15.86 -9.53
C LEU A 44 -0.95 -16.95 -8.86
N SER A 45 -1.14 -17.19 -7.56
CA SER A 45 -0.36 -18.16 -6.78
C SER A 45 1.15 -17.88 -6.79
N SER A 46 1.53 -16.62 -6.91
CA SER A 46 2.94 -16.21 -6.96
C SER A 46 3.61 -16.19 -5.58
N GLY A 47 2.85 -16.31 -4.50
CA GLY A 47 3.38 -16.31 -3.13
C GLY A 47 3.14 -15.01 -2.37
N ILE A 48 3.83 -14.81 -1.25
CA ILE A 48 3.65 -13.69 -0.34
C ILE A 48 4.98 -12.94 -0.16
N ALA A 49 5.06 -11.70 -0.62
CA ALA A 49 6.25 -10.86 -0.49
C ALA A 49 6.57 -10.55 0.99
N PRO A 50 7.87 -10.50 1.39
CA PRO A 50 8.29 -10.23 2.76
C PRO A 50 8.30 -8.72 3.06
N VAL A 51 7.15 -8.06 2.92
CA VAL A 51 7.04 -6.59 3.01
C VAL A 51 7.52 -6.04 4.35
N ARG A 52 7.26 -6.76 5.47
CA ARG A 52 7.80 -6.38 6.78
C ARG A 52 9.32 -6.22 6.74
N ARG A 53 10.02 -7.19 6.16
CA ARG A 53 11.48 -7.14 6.01
C ARG A 53 11.92 -5.91 5.18
N TYR A 54 11.20 -5.59 4.12
CA TYR A 54 11.51 -4.42 3.29
C TYR A 54 11.36 -3.12 4.08
N LEU A 55 10.32 -3.01 4.89
CA LEU A 55 10.11 -1.85 5.78
C LEU A 55 11.18 -1.75 6.86
N ASP A 56 11.55 -2.88 7.49
CA ASP A 56 12.57 -2.92 8.54
C ASP A 56 13.96 -2.55 8.00
N LEU A 57 14.22 -2.80 6.73
CA LEU A 57 15.43 -2.37 6.01
C LEU A 57 15.35 -0.92 5.48
N GLY A 58 14.25 -0.22 5.68
CA GLY A 58 14.05 1.14 5.19
C GLY A 58 13.93 1.27 3.67
N MET A 59 13.53 0.19 2.99
CA MET A 59 13.33 0.22 1.54
C MET A 59 12.12 1.07 1.16
N ASN A 60 12.17 1.64 -0.05
CA ASN A 60 11.05 2.35 -0.64
C ASN A 60 9.97 1.35 -1.11
N VAL A 61 8.82 1.36 -0.47
CA VAL A 61 7.72 0.44 -0.78
C VAL A 61 6.40 1.20 -0.93
N GLY A 62 5.64 0.85 -1.94
CA GLY A 62 4.25 1.30 -2.12
C GLY A 62 3.33 0.11 -2.42
N LEU A 63 2.01 0.33 -2.38
CA LEU A 63 1.01 -0.65 -2.79
C LEU A 63 0.64 -0.48 -4.26
N GLY A 64 0.33 -1.60 -4.92
CA GLY A 64 -0.21 -1.65 -6.27
C GLY A 64 -1.39 -2.62 -6.36
N THR A 65 -2.44 -2.23 -7.07
CA THR A 65 -3.59 -3.12 -7.34
C THR A 65 -3.27 -4.17 -8.40
N ASP A 66 -2.35 -3.81 -9.31
CA ASP A 66 -1.96 -4.68 -10.44
C ASP A 66 -3.16 -5.27 -11.19
N VAL A 67 -4.17 -4.43 -11.46
CA VAL A 67 -5.32 -4.85 -12.27
C VAL A 67 -4.88 -4.97 -13.74
N ALA A 68 -5.11 -6.10 -14.42
CA ALA A 68 -5.99 -7.25 -14.18
C ALA A 68 -5.31 -8.51 -13.62
N GLY A 69 -4.06 -8.47 -13.13
CA GLY A 69 -3.49 -9.55 -12.31
C GLY A 69 -4.18 -9.58 -10.95
N GLY A 70 -4.42 -8.41 -10.34
CA GLY A 70 -5.36 -8.23 -9.25
C GLY A 70 -6.79 -7.99 -9.76
N ALA A 71 -7.78 -8.43 -9.00
CA ALA A 71 -9.19 -8.40 -9.40
C ALA A 71 -9.90 -7.08 -9.09
N ASN A 72 -9.27 -6.11 -8.42
CA ASN A 72 -9.93 -4.93 -7.89
C ASN A 72 -9.09 -3.67 -8.06
N LEU A 73 -9.72 -2.54 -8.42
CA LEU A 73 -9.09 -1.22 -8.52
C LEU A 73 -9.03 -0.47 -7.17
N SER A 74 -9.75 -0.95 -6.16
CA SER A 74 -9.83 -0.29 -4.85
C SER A 74 -8.52 -0.39 -4.08
N MET A 75 -7.87 0.73 -3.81
CA MET A 75 -6.70 0.78 -2.94
C MET A 75 -7.05 0.43 -1.49
N PHE A 76 -8.28 0.67 -1.04
CA PHE A 76 -8.74 0.22 0.29
C PHE A 76 -8.74 -1.31 0.38
N ARG A 77 -9.24 -1.98 -0.67
CA ARG A 77 -9.16 -3.44 -0.74
C ARG A 77 -7.70 -3.93 -0.78
N CYS A 78 -6.85 -3.27 -1.54
CA CYS A 78 -5.43 -3.59 -1.61
C CYS A 78 -4.75 -3.48 -0.23
N MET A 79 -5.09 -2.45 0.57
CA MET A 79 -4.61 -2.32 1.95
C MET A 79 -5.08 -3.48 2.84
N ALA A 80 -6.35 -3.85 2.78
CA ALA A 80 -6.89 -4.98 3.54
C ALA A 80 -6.20 -6.29 3.16
N ASP A 81 -6.00 -6.53 1.87
CA ASP A 81 -5.32 -7.72 1.36
C ASP A 81 -3.83 -7.73 1.78
N ALA A 82 -3.13 -6.58 1.78
CA ALA A 82 -1.75 -6.48 2.26
C ALA A 82 -1.62 -6.89 3.73
N VAL A 83 -2.51 -6.41 4.59
CA VAL A 83 -2.56 -6.81 6.01
C VAL A 83 -2.88 -8.31 6.14
N ALA A 84 -3.86 -8.83 5.40
CA ALA A 84 -4.26 -10.23 5.47
C ALA A 84 -3.14 -11.18 5.06
N VAL A 85 -2.50 -10.94 3.89
CA VAL A 85 -1.41 -11.80 3.42
C VAL A 85 -0.17 -11.70 4.29
N SER A 86 0.11 -10.53 4.91
CA SER A 86 1.23 -10.39 5.85
C SER A 86 1.03 -11.25 7.10
N LYS A 87 -0.20 -11.37 7.62
CA LYS A 87 -0.56 -12.28 8.72
C LYS A 87 -0.37 -13.74 8.32
N LEU A 88 -0.73 -14.11 7.08
CA LEU A 88 -0.48 -15.47 6.58
C LEU A 88 1.01 -15.76 6.46
N ARG A 89 1.81 -14.79 5.95
CA ARG A 89 3.26 -14.95 5.89
C ARG A 89 3.85 -15.14 7.28
N TRP A 90 3.51 -14.27 8.22
CA TRP A 90 3.93 -14.39 9.61
C TRP A 90 3.64 -15.77 10.19
N ARG A 91 2.41 -16.24 10.01
CA ARG A 91 1.96 -17.51 10.63
C ARG A 91 2.50 -18.76 9.95
N LEU A 92 2.69 -18.74 8.62
CA LEU A 92 2.95 -19.94 7.82
C LEU A 92 4.37 -20.02 7.27
N VAL A 93 5.08 -18.90 7.19
CA VAL A 93 6.39 -18.84 6.52
C VAL A 93 7.48 -18.37 7.48
N ASP A 94 7.28 -17.26 8.19
CA ASP A 94 8.30 -16.66 9.03
C ASP A 94 7.68 -15.87 10.20
N GLU A 95 7.64 -16.49 11.37
CA GLU A 95 7.10 -15.87 12.60
C GLU A 95 7.98 -14.71 13.14
N GLY A 96 9.19 -14.51 12.62
CA GLY A 96 10.05 -13.37 12.93
C GLY A 96 9.60 -12.07 12.25
N LEU A 97 8.79 -12.13 11.18
CA LEU A 97 8.33 -10.98 10.43
C LEU A 97 6.92 -10.57 10.89
N ALA A 98 6.83 -9.64 11.84
CA ALA A 98 5.55 -9.15 12.36
C ALA A 98 4.58 -8.72 11.24
N PRO A 99 3.27 -9.00 11.36
CA PRO A 99 2.28 -8.59 10.37
C PRO A 99 2.23 -7.07 10.19
N LEU A 100 1.82 -6.62 9.00
CA LEU A 100 1.51 -5.22 8.76
C LEU A 100 0.30 -4.78 9.59
N THR A 101 0.36 -3.56 10.10
CA THR A 101 -0.78 -2.85 10.67
C THR A 101 -1.57 -2.14 9.57
N THR A 102 -2.82 -1.75 9.86
CA THR A 102 -3.62 -0.94 8.92
C THR A 102 -3.00 0.45 8.71
N GLN A 103 -2.34 1.01 9.72
CA GLN A 103 -1.61 2.28 9.61
C GLN A 103 -0.43 2.18 8.63
N GLU A 104 0.34 1.11 8.71
CA GLU A 104 1.44 0.87 7.75
C GLU A 104 0.90 0.63 6.33
N ALA A 105 -0.18 -0.12 6.18
CA ALA A 105 -0.82 -0.30 4.89
C ALA A 105 -1.33 1.02 4.30
N LEU A 106 -1.90 1.92 5.13
CA LEU A 106 -2.29 3.27 4.71
C LEU A 106 -1.08 4.10 4.29
N TRP A 107 0.02 4.03 5.05
CA TRP A 107 1.25 4.72 4.69
C TRP A 107 1.81 4.22 3.35
N LEU A 108 1.85 2.92 3.12
CA LEU A 108 2.27 2.32 1.85
C LEU A 108 1.39 2.77 0.67
N ALA A 109 0.08 2.94 0.90
CA ALA A 109 -0.88 3.38 -0.11
C ALA A 109 -0.86 4.89 -0.36
N THR A 110 -0.21 5.67 0.50
CA THR A 110 -0.17 7.14 0.45
C THR A 110 1.27 7.66 0.39
N ALA A 111 1.85 8.06 1.51
CA ALA A 111 3.17 8.69 1.56
C ALA A 111 4.30 7.75 1.09
N GLY A 112 4.23 6.46 1.41
CA GLY A 112 5.25 5.48 0.99
C GLY A 112 5.33 5.36 -0.52
N GLY A 113 4.22 5.05 -1.19
CA GLY A 113 4.16 4.99 -2.65
C GLY A 113 4.27 6.38 -3.30
N GLY A 114 3.70 7.40 -2.66
CA GLY A 114 3.72 8.77 -3.13
C GLY A 114 5.12 9.38 -3.23
N SER A 115 6.04 8.98 -2.35
CA SER A 115 7.42 9.49 -2.35
C SER A 115 8.16 9.24 -3.67
N PHE A 116 7.75 8.27 -4.47
CA PHE A 116 8.26 8.06 -5.82
C PHE A 116 8.00 9.26 -6.74
N PHE A 117 6.88 9.96 -6.54
CA PHE A 117 6.47 11.12 -7.32
C PHE A 117 6.89 12.46 -6.67
N GLY A 118 7.58 12.42 -5.55
CA GLY A 118 8.00 13.58 -4.80
C GLY A 118 7.10 13.90 -3.60
N HIS A 119 6.64 15.13 -3.47
CA HIS A 119 5.85 15.58 -2.31
C HIS A 119 4.35 15.31 -2.50
N VAL A 120 3.96 14.04 -2.60
CA VAL A 120 2.56 13.59 -2.67
C VAL A 120 2.25 12.51 -1.62
N GLY A 121 0.98 12.29 -1.34
CA GLY A 121 0.52 11.26 -0.39
C GLY A 121 0.55 11.67 1.08
N SER A 122 0.75 12.95 1.40
CA SER A 122 0.72 13.50 2.76
C SER A 122 -0.05 14.82 2.80
N LEU A 123 -0.63 15.14 3.96
CA LEU A 123 -1.27 16.43 4.25
C LEU A 123 -0.30 17.43 4.92
N ALA A 124 0.99 17.13 4.97
CA ALA A 124 2.00 18.01 5.53
C ALA A 124 2.19 19.26 4.64
N ALA A 125 2.62 20.36 5.24
CA ALA A 125 2.93 21.58 4.50
C ALA A 125 4.04 21.31 3.45
N GLY A 126 3.84 21.80 2.23
CA GLY A 126 4.75 21.59 1.11
C GLY A 126 4.44 20.38 0.25
N TYR A 127 3.42 19.58 0.62
CA TYR A 127 2.92 18.48 -0.21
C TYR A 127 1.80 18.94 -1.14
N GLU A 128 1.65 18.25 -2.26
CA GLU A 128 0.49 18.41 -3.15
C GLU A 128 -0.79 18.03 -2.39
N PHE A 129 -1.83 18.86 -2.56
CA PHE A 129 -3.12 18.60 -1.92
C PHE A 129 -3.95 17.60 -2.74
N ASP A 130 -3.50 16.34 -2.70
CA ASP A 130 -4.20 15.18 -3.26
C ASP A 130 -4.98 14.49 -2.14
N VAL A 131 -6.30 14.70 -2.10
CA VAL A 131 -7.11 14.37 -0.92
C VAL A 131 -8.41 13.69 -1.30
N LEU A 132 -8.77 12.67 -0.53
CA LEU A 132 -10.10 12.07 -0.53
C LEU A 132 -10.82 12.45 0.77
N VAL A 133 -12.05 12.95 0.64
CA VAL A 133 -12.98 13.09 1.77
C VAL A 133 -13.86 11.84 1.79
N LEU A 134 -13.74 11.06 2.85
CA LEU A 134 -14.44 9.79 3.01
C LEU A 134 -15.70 9.99 3.86
N ASP A 135 -16.79 9.38 3.43
CA ASP A 135 -18.05 9.32 4.18
C ASP A 135 -18.29 7.88 4.61
N ASP A 136 -18.28 7.66 5.92
CA ASP A 136 -18.48 6.36 6.56
C ASP A 136 -19.85 6.26 7.26
N SER A 137 -20.75 7.21 7.03
CA SER A 137 -22.05 7.31 7.73
C SER A 137 -22.93 6.08 7.56
N ALA A 138 -22.80 5.36 6.44
CA ALA A 138 -23.53 4.12 6.17
C ALA A 138 -22.89 2.88 6.80
N ILE A 139 -21.65 2.97 7.28
CA ILE A 139 -20.96 1.88 7.97
C ILE A 139 -21.41 1.85 9.43
N ARG A 140 -22.36 0.98 9.74
CA ARG A 140 -22.94 0.89 11.08
C ARG A 140 -21.90 0.45 12.13
N THR A 141 -21.92 1.10 13.27
CA THR A 141 -21.05 0.77 14.42
C THR A 141 -21.88 0.55 15.68
N PRO A 142 -21.48 -0.36 16.56
CA PRO A 142 -22.20 -0.60 17.84
C PRO A 142 -21.89 0.47 18.90
N ARG A 143 -20.89 1.32 18.69
CA ARG A 143 -20.43 2.39 19.58
C ARG A 143 -19.77 3.51 18.80
N ASP A 144 -19.54 4.63 19.47
CA ASP A 144 -18.70 5.69 18.90
C ASP A 144 -17.26 5.23 18.74
N LEU A 145 -16.66 5.57 17.62
CA LEU A 145 -15.30 5.17 17.24
C LEU A 145 -14.40 6.40 17.16
N GLY A 146 -13.15 6.23 17.61
CA GLY A 146 -12.08 7.19 17.36
C GLY A 146 -11.72 7.26 15.88
N VAL A 147 -10.97 8.32 15.49
CA VAL A 147 -10.63 8.55 14.07
C VAL A 147 -9.91 7.35 13.45
N TRP A 148 -8.92 6.78 14.13
CA TRP A 148 -8.18 5.62 13.62
C TRP A 148 -9.04 4.36 13.49
N GLU A 149 -9.93 4.11 14.44
CA GLU A 149 -10.88 2.99 14.36
C GLU A 149 -11.84 3.17 13.15
N ARG A 150 -12.24 4.40 12.85
CA ARG A 150 -13.06 4.71 11.66
C ARG A 150 -12.27 4.48 10.38
N VAL A 151 -11.02 4.95 10.30
CA VAL A 151 -10.15 4.70 9.14
C VAL A 151 -9.92 3.20 8.92
N GLU A 152 -9.56 2.47 9.98
CA GLU A 152 -9.38 1.03 9.90
C GLU A 152 -10.64 0.32 9.41
N ARG A 153 -11.78 0.67 9.99
CA ARG A 153 -13.07 0.13 9.59
C ARG A 153 -13.41 0.46 8.13
N TYR A 154 -13.12 1.68 7.69
CA TYR A 154 -13.32 2.08 6.30
C TYR A 154 -12.47 1.25 5.33
N VAL A 155 -11.22 0.97 5.67
CA VAL A 155 -10.33 0.11 4.87
C VAL A 155 -10.96 -1.24 4.57
N TYR A 156 -11.61 -1.86 5.57
CA TYR A 156 -12.22 -3.19 5.41
C TYR A 156 -13.63 -3.16 4.82
N LEU A 157 -14.37 -2.09 4.99
CA LEU A 157 -15.80 -2.02 4.65
C LEU A 157 -16.14 -0.93 3.61
N ALA A 158 -15.14 -0.37 2.93
CA ALA A 158 -15.36 0.68 1.93
C ALA A 158 -16.37 0.26 0.85
N GLU A 159 -16.32 -0.98 0.42
CA GLU A 159 -17.21 -1.53 -0.62
C GLU A 159 -18.62 -1.88 -0.11
N GLU A 160 -18.81 -1.96 1.22
CA GLU A 160 -20.09 -2.32 1.85
C GLU A 160 -20.90 -1.12 2.32
N GLY A 161 -20.31 0.07 2.41
CA GLY A 161 -21.02 1.25 2.89
C GLY A 161 -20.16 2.52 2.92
N GLY A 162 -18.88 2.42 2.55
CA GLY A 162 -18.01 3.59 2.40
C GLY A 162 -18.32 4.36 1.11
N ARG A 163 -18.15 5.67 1.17
CA ARG A 163 -18.29 6.54 -0.02
C ARG A 163 -17.18 7.59 -0.03
N ILE A 164 -16.62 7.84 -1.20
CA ILE A 164 -15.78 9.03 -1.43
C ILE A 164 -16.75 10.20 -1.65
N ALA A 165 -16.82 11.13 -0.70
CA ALA A 165 -17.71 12.28 -0.77
C ALA A 165 -17.13 13.40 -1.65
N ARG A 166 -15.79 13.62 -1.60
CA ARG A 166 -15.09 14.61 -2.42
C ARG A 166 -13.69 14.09 -2.74
N LYS A 167 -13.15 14.56 -3.86
CA LYS A 167 -11.78 14.25 -4.31
C LYS A 167 -11.10 15.53 -4.77
N PHE A 168 -9.86 15.70 -4.35
CA PHE A 168 -9.00 16.81 -4.79
C PHE A 168 -7.74 16.26 -5.43
N VAL A 169 -7.29 16.91 -6.49
CA VAL A 169 -6.02 16.65 -7.17
C VAL A 169 -5.30 17.99 -7.35
N SER A 170 -4.10 18.09 -6.84
CA SER A 170 -3.32 19.35 -6.80
C SER A 170 -4.15 20.55 -6.32
N GLY A 171 -4.92 20.36 -5.26
CA GLY A 171 -5.79 21.37 -4.66
C GLY A 171 -7.09 21.67 -5.40
N ARG A 172 -7.34 21.06 -6.53
CA ARG A 172 -8.58 21.26 -7.31
C ARG A 172 -9.56 20.11 -7.07
N GLU A 173 -10.81 20.47 -6.75
CA GLU A 173 -11.85 19.46 -6.65
C GLU A 173 -12.16 18.88 -8.03
N VAL A 174 -12.22 17.55 -8.11
CA VAL A 174 -12.52 16.82 -9.34
C VAL A 174 -13.83 16.06 -9.18
N SER A 175 -14.59 15.97 -10.27
CA SER A 175 -15.85 15.21 -10.28
C SER A 175 -15.60 13.74 -9.96
N LEU A 176 -16.49 13.17 -9.15
CA LEU A 176 -16.58 11.73 -8.96
C LEU A 176 -17.45 11.21 -10.12
N ALA A 177 -16.87 10.34 -10.93
CA ALA A 177 -17.60 9.69 -12.03
C ALA A 177 -18.56 8.61 -11.48
#